data_6ba76aaaafda879c8ddddf1b89fe4984
#
_entry.id   6ba76aaaafda879c8ddddf1b89fe4984
#
_cell.length_a   1.000
_cell.length_b   1.000
_cell.length_c   1.000
_cell.angle_alpha   90.00
_cell.angle_beta   90.00
_cell.angle_gamma   90.00
#
_symmetry.space_group_name_H-M   'P 1'
#
loop_
_entity.id
_entity.type
_entity.pdbx_description
1 polymer ?
#
loop_
_entity_poly.entity_id
_entity_poly.type
_entity_poly.pdbx_seq_one_letter_code
_entity_poly.pdbx_strand_id
1 'polypeptide(L)'
;NRDLILCLKSIEKVLLPFGSNIQIVIVDNTINNNSHLTVKNICKKFKFKILYINEKKRGIVNARNRCLKEAKKINCDFISFFDDDCTIHRNWFQNILKLIKYYDADIMTGPQVYKQNEKNTSEIFEKKIYKNNTLVNWAASNNVIFKKNIIKKENIYFDKKLNKFGVGEDQLFFATLNKLGYKIIWSKKLKVFEKTHLHRNSLKWVTNRSFRLGVLGMYIDTKLYGFINGYLINYMKFFYYLFSSILSLLIINHKYYRYEFFNLLARSIGRLLAPIYLKKTNFYKK
;
A
#
# COMPACT_ATOMS: atom_id res chain seq x y z
N ASN A 1 -16.43 3.74 -11.02
CA ASN A 1 -17.29 2.63 -10.55
C ASN A 1 -17.03 1.27 -11.22
N ARG A 2 -16.49 1.23 -12.47
CA ARG A 2 -16.19 -0.05 -13.15
C ARG A 2 -15.13 -0.86 -12.40
N ASP A 3 -14.08 -0.22 -11.93
CA ASP A 3 -12.97 -0.89 -11.25
C ASP A 3 -13.42 -1.45 -9.89
N LEU A 4 -14.20 -0.69 -9.11
CA LEU A 4 -14.83 -1.17 -7.88
C LEU A 4 -15.73 -2.41 -8.12
N ILE A 5 -16.50 -2.43 -9.21
CA ILE A 5 -17.32 -3.59 -9.57
C ILE A 5 -16.44 -4.82 -9.84
N LEU A 6 -15.34 -4.65 -10.57
CA LEU A 6 -14.40 -5.72 -10.86
C LEU A 6 -13.70 -6.23 -9.59
N CYS A 7 -13.30 -5.31 -8.70
CA CYS A 7 -12.76 -5.65 -7.39
C CYS A 7 -13.73 -6.52 -6.59
N LEU A 8 -14.98 -6.06 -6.40
CA LEU A 8 -16.00 -6.78 -5.66
C LEU A 8 -16.31 -8.15 -6.28
N LYS A 9 -16.48 -8.24 -7.61
CA LYS A 9 -16.68 -9.52 -8.30
C LYS A 9 -15.50 -10.48 -8.11
N SER A 10 -14.27 -9.98 -7.99
CA SER A 10 -13.11 -10.82 -7.71
C SER A 10 -13.14 -11.37 -6.27
N ILE A 11 -13.57 -10.55 -5.29
CA ILE A 11 -13.77 -10.97 -3.90
C ILE A 11 -14.89 -12.01 -3.80
N GLU A 12 -15.95 -11.88 -4.57
CA GLU A 12 -17.06 -12.84 -4.56
C GLU A 12 -16.63 -14.25 -5.02
N LYS A 13 -15.65 -14.33 -5.91
CA LYS A 13 -15.12 -15.58 -6.48
C LYS A 13 -14.03 -16.25 -5.65
N VAL A 14 -13.61 -15.66 -4.53
CA VAL A 14 -12.52 -16.25 -3.72
C VAL A 14 -12.93 -17.55 -3.05
N LEU A 15 -11.97 -18.45 -2.92
CA LEU A 15 -12.10 -19.65 -2.12
C LEU A 15 -11.79 -19.33 -0.66
N LEU A 16 -12.73 -19.66 0.22
CA LEU A 16 -12.55 -19.51 1.66
C LEU A 16 -12.31 -20.88 2.30
N PRO A 17 -11.48 -20.96 3.35
CA PRO A 17 -11.44 -22.14 4.20
C PRO A 17 -12.79 -22.38 4.86
N PHE A 18 -13.06 -23.63 5.20
CA PHE A 18 -14.28 -24.02 5.90
C PHE A 18 -14.47 -23.21 7.19
N GLY A 19 -15.68 -22.77 7.47
CA GLY A 19 -16.02 -21.96 8.65
C GLY A 19 -15.57 -20.48 8.59
N SER A 20 -14.92 -20.05 7.48
CA SER A 20 -14.52 -18.65 7.31
C SER A 20 -15.64 -17.82 6.67
N ASN A 21 -15.73 -16.55 7.07
CA ASN A 21 -16.66 -15.57 6.51
C ASN A 21 -15.95 -14.25 6.20
N ILE A 22 -16.50 -13.48 5.26
CA ILE A 22 -16.03 -12.15 4.89
C ILE A 22 -17.13 -11.12 5.14
N GLN A 23 -16.75 -10.01 5.76
CA GLN A 23 -17.52 -8.78 5.75
C GLN A 23 -16.72 -7.69 5.08
N ILE A 24 -17.34 -6.95 4.16
CA ILE A 24 -16.69 -5.91 3.38
C ILE A 24 -17.07 -4.54 3.92
N VAL A 25 -16.09 -3.67 4.12
CA VAL A 25 -16.29 -2.26 4.44
C VAL A 25 -15.82 -1.43 3.26
N ILE A 26 -16.71 -0.72 2.61
CA ILE A 26 -16.42 0.22 1.52
C ILE A 26 -16.50 1.63 2.07
N VAL A 27 -15.40 2.36 1.99
CA VAL A 27 -15.36 3.77 2.36
C VAL A 27 -15.20 4.61 1.10
N ASP A 28 -16.29 5.26 0.70
CA ASP A 28 -16.29 6.21 -0.42
C ASP A 28 -15.83 7.58 0.08
N ASN A 29 -14.76 8.08 -0.48
CA ASN A 29 -14.16 9.37 -0.14
C ASN A 29 -14.28 10.39 -1.29
N THR A 30 -15.26 10.19 -2.18
CA THR A 30 -15.60 11.13 -3.26
C THR A 30 -16.56 12.23 -2.75
N ILE A 31 -16.54 13.40 -3.40
CA ILE A 31 -17.41 14.52 -3.00
C ILE A 31 -18.88 14.15 -3.20
N ASN A 32 -19.19 13.54 -4.34
CA ASN A 32 -20.57 13.37 -4.83
C ASN A 32 -21.15 11.99 -4.48
N ASN A 33 -20.46 11.22 -3.61
CA ASN A 33 -20.95 9.89 -3.21
C ASN A 33 -21.25 8.99 -4.43
N ASN A 34 -20.40 9.07 -5.45
CA ASN A 34 -20.64 8.52 -6.78
C ASN A 34 -20.78 6.99 -6.82
N SER A 35 -20.29 6.30 -5.79
CA SER A 35 -20.32 4.84 -5.72
C SER A 35 -21.56 4.31 -4.99
N HIS A 36 -22.36 5.16 -4.35
CA HIS A 36 -23.48 4.74 -3.51
C HIS A 36 -24.52 3.87 -4.25
N LEU A 37 -25.03 4.38 -5.40
CA LEU A 37 -26.03 3.65 -6.20
C LEU A 37 -25.45 2.34 -6.75
N THR A 38 -24.21 2.36 -7.20
CA THR A 38 -23.50 1.17 -7.70
C THR A 38 -23.40 0.10 -6.62
N VAL A 39 -22.94 0.48 -5.43
CA VAL A 39 -22.82 -0.45 -4.29
C VAL A 39 -24.19 -0.94 -3.83
N LYS A 40 -25.20 -0.06 -3.72
CA LYS A 40 -26.57 -0.43 -3.34
C LYS A 40 -27.15 -1.50 -4.28
N ASN A 41 -26.91 -1.38 -5.59
CA ASN A 41 -27.38 -2.36 -6.56
C ASN A 41 -26.65 -3.71 -6.45
N ILE A 42 -25.34 -3.68 -6.20
CA ILE A 42 -24.54 -4.90 -6.02
C ILE A 42 -24.94 -5.62 -4.72
N CYS A 43 -25.09 -4.90 -3.61
CA CYS A 43 -25.42 -5.48 -2.29
C CYS A 43 -26.63 -6.39 -2.29
N LYS A 44 -27.63 -6.16 -3.16
CA LYS A 44 -28.87 -6.95 -3.22
C LYS A 44 -28.64 -8.44 -3.53
N LYS A 45 -27.57 -8.77 -4.27
CA LYS A 45 -27.27 -10.13 -4.74
C LYS A 45 -25.87 -10.60 -4.36
N PHE A 46 -25.15 -9.82 -3.55
CA PHE A 46 -23.75 -10.12 -3.22
C PHE A 46 -23.64 -11.17 -2.13
N LYS A 47 -22.73 -12.12 -2.29
CA LYS A 47 -22.52 -13.25 -1.38
C LYS A 47 -22.17 -12.83 0.05
N PHE A 48 -21.42 -11.73 0.20
CA PHE A 48 -20.91 -11.26 1.48
C PHE A 48 -21.60 -9.97 1.93
N LYS A 49 -21.68 -9.76 3.25
CA LYS A 49 -22.23 -8.54 3.83
C LYS A 49 -21.32 -7.34 3.48
N ILE A 50 -21.90 -6.27 2.93
CA ILE A 50 -21.21 -5.02 2.61
C ILE A 50 -21.74 -3.91 3.52
N LEU A 51 -20.81 -3.21 4.19
CA LEU A 51 -21.06 -1.96 4.88
C LEU A 51 -20.49 -0.82 4.04
N TYR A 52 -21.37 0.03 3.52
CA TYR A 52 -20.97 1.22 2.74
C TYR A 52 -21.00 2.47 3.61
N ILE A 53 -19.95 3.28 3.51
CA ILE A 53 -19.76 4.50 4.30
C ILE A 53 -19.24 5.61 3.41
N ASN A 54 -19.84 6.78 3.49
CA ASN A 54 -19.28 8.00 2.91
C ASN A 54 -18.41 8.72 3.95
N GLU A 55 -17.12 8.92 3.62
CA GLU A 55 -16.19 9.72 4.43
C GLU A 55 -16.00 11.10 3.82
N LYS A 56 -16.59 12.11 4.45
CA LYS A 56 -16.59 13.50 3.97
C LYS A 56 -15.21 14.15 4.00
N LYS A 57 -14.32 13.74 4.93
CA LYS A 57 -12.96 14.27 5.01
C LYS A 57 -12.10 13.64 3.92
N ARG A 58 -11.76 14.41 2.89
CA ARG A 58 -11.01 13.93 1.72
C ARG A 58 -9.60 13.46 2.05
N GLY A 59 -9.17 12.47 1.27
CA GLY A 59 -7.82 11.92 1.22
C GLY A 59 -7.72 10.49 1.71
N ILE A 60 -6.77 9.78 1.13
CA ILE A 60 -6.58 8.34 1.31
C ILE A 60 -6.39 7.93 2.77
N VAL A 61 -5.69 8.75 3.56
CA VAL A 61 -5.46 8.50 4.99
C VAL A 61 -6.77 8.56 5.78
N ASN A 62 -7.66 9.50 5.45
CA ASN A 62 -8.95 9.62 6.13
C ASN A 62 -9.84 8.42 5.80
N ALA A 63 -9.88 7.99 4.52
CA ALA A 63 -10.60 6.80 4.09
C ALA A 63 -10.10 5.53 4.81
N ARG A 64 -8.78 5.29 4.84
CA ARG A 64 -8.20 4.13 5.53
C ARG A 64 -8.40 4.15 7.03
N ASN A 65 -8.28 5.31 7.67
CA ASN A 65 -8.58 5.46 9.10
C ASN A 65 -10.06 5.20 9.39
N ARG A 66 -10.95 5.58 8.48
CA ARG A 66 -12.37 5.23 8.59
C ARG A 66 -12.58 3.74 8.47
N CYS A 67 -11.91 3.05 7.53
CA CYS A 67 -11.92 1.58 7.44
C CYS A 67 -11.47 0.93 8.76
N LEU A 68 -10.34 1.37 9.34
CA LEU A 68 -9.86 0.85 10.63
C LEU A 68 -10.86 1.07 11.76
N LYS A 69 -11.47 2.26 11.83
CA LYS A 69 -12.48 2.59 12.84
C LYS A 69 -13.69 1.65 12.76
N GLU A 70 -14.17 1.36 11.57
CA GLU A 70 -15.30 0.45 11.40
C GLU A 70 -14.89 -1.02 11.63
N ALA A 71 -13.70 -1.42 11.16
CA ALA A 71 -13.19 -2.77 11.41
C ALA A 71 -13.00 -3.08 12.91
N LYS A 72 -12.66 -2.08 13.74
CA LYS A 72 -12.63 -2.24 15.21
C LYS A 72 -13.98 -2.69 15.80
N LYS A 73 -15.10 -2.29 15.21
CA LYS A 73 -16.46 -2.62 15.68
C LYS A 73 -16.93 -4.02 15.25
N ILE A 74 -16.39 -4.54 14.14
CA ILE A 74 -16.77 -5.82 13.56
C ILE A 74 -16.08 -6.94 14.34
N ASN A 75 -16.78 -8.02 14.65
CA ASN A 75 -16.16 -9.23 15.22
C ASN A 75 -15.49 -10.01 14.09
N CYS A 76 -14.14 -9.95 14.03
CA CYS A 76 -13.33 -10.66 13.05
C CYS A 76 -11.92 -10.90 13.62
N ASP A 77 -11.23 -11.90 13.09
CA ASP A 77 -9.85 -12.25 13.47
C ASP A 77 -8.82 -11.43 12.70
N PHE A 78 -9.13 -11.13 11.43
CA PHE A 78 -8.21 -10.49 10.49
C PHE A 78 -8.85 -9.31 9.80
N ILE A 79 -8.00 -8.36 9.40
CA ILE A 79 -8.35 -7.22 8.56
C ILE A 79 -7.49 -7.27 7.30
N SER A 80 -8.14 -7.16 6.14
CA SER A 80 -7.46 -7.02 4.84
C SER A 80 -7.76 -5.67 4.22
N PHE A 81 -6.76 -5.06 3.57
CA PHE A 81 -6.96 -3.89 2.74
C PHE A 81 -6.73 -4.22 1.26
N PHE A 82 -7.59 -3.68 0.43
CA PHE A 82 -7.49 -3.68 -1.03
C PHE A 82 -7.91 -2.31 -1.57
N ASP A 83 -7.23 -1.84 -2.62
CA ASP A 83 -7.67 -0.66 -3.35
C ASP A 83 -8.78 -1.06 -4.34
N ASP A 84 -9.65 -0.12 -4.70
CA ASP A 84 -10.83 -0.38 -5.54
C ASP A 84 -10.49 -0.67 -7.02
N ASP A 85 -9.26 -0.40 -7.44
CA ASP A 85 -8.71 -0.73 -8.76
C ASP A 85 -7.95 -2.08 -8.81
N CYS A 86 -7.96 -2.81 -7.70
CA CYS A 86 -7.32 -4.13 -7.58
C CYS A 86 -8.32 -5.28 -7.77
N THR A 87 -7.85 -6.39 -8.33
CA THR A 87 -8.56 -7.67 -8.34
C THR A 87 -7.74 -8.74 -7.65
N ILE A 88 -8.41 -9.65 -6.92
CA ILE A 88 -7.77 -10.63 -6.05
C ILE A 88 -7.71 -11.98 -6.76
N HIS A 89 -6.61 -12.71 -6.60
CA HIS A 89 -6.53 -14.08 -7.08
C HIS A 89 -7.48 -14.99 -6.29
N ARG A 90 -8.16 -15.92 -6.98
CA ARG A 90 -9.17 -16.82 -6.41
C ARG A 90 -8.72 -17.53 -5.12
N ASN A 91 -7.47 -17.96 -5.04
CA ASN A 91 -6.93 -18.69 -3.89
C ASN A 91 -6.29 -17.78 -2.82
N TRP A 92 -6.46 -16.46 -2.91
CA TRP A 92 -5.75 -15.51 -2.04
C TRP A 92 -6.03 -15.79 -0.57
N PHE A 93 -7.30 -15.84 -0.14
CA PHE A 93 -7.66 -16.11 1.26
C PHE A 93 -7.29 -17.51 1.72
N GLN A 94 -7.50 -18.53 0.86
CA GLN A 94 -7.12 -19.89 1.19
C GLN A 94 -5.61 -20.05 1.41
N ASN A 95 -4.79 -19.39 0.58
CA ASN A 95 -3.34 -19.40 0.74
C ASN A 95 -2.89 -18.68 1.99
N ILE A 96 -3.48 -17.51 2.27
CA ILE A 96 -3.01 -16.62 3.34
C ILE A 96 -3.22 -17.23 4.73
N LEU A 97 -4.38 -17.80 5.00
CA LEU A 97 -4.67 -18.39 6.31
C LEU A 97 -3.77 -19.59 6.61
N LYS A 98 -3.44 -20.40 5.59
CA LYS A 98 -2.46 -21.49 5.71
C LYS A 98 -1.07 -20.93 6.05
N LEU A 99 -0.64 -19.86 5.38
CA LEU A 99 0.67 -19.26 5.55
C LEU A 99 0.80 -18.52 6.88
N ILE A 100 -0.23 -17.80 7.33
CA ILE A 100 -0.25 -17.15 8.66
C ILE A 100 0.01 -18.17 9.75
N LYS A 101 -0.71 -19.30 9.71
CA LYS A 101 -0.55 -20.37 10.71
C LYS A 101 0.84 -21.03 10.63
N TYR A 102 1.32 -21.30 9.41
CA TYR A 102 2.60 -21.99 9.21
C TYR A 102 3.80 -21.14 9.65
N TYR A 103 3.80 -19.84 9.36
CA TYR A 103 4.91 -18.93 9.68
C TYR A 103 4.72 -18.17 10.99
N ASP A 104 3.60 -18.37 11.68
CA ASP A 104 3.19 -17.53 12.83
C ASP A 104 3.34 -16.03 12.49
N ALA A 105 2.79 -15.64 11.37
CA ALA A 105 2.87 -14.26 10.90
C ALA A 105 1.77 -13.41 11.54
N ASP A 106 2.10 -12.16 11.85
CA ASP A 106 1.12 -11.18 12.32
C ASP A 106 0.48 -10.42 11.15
N ILE A 107 1.29 -10.19 10.12
CA ILE A 107 0.94 -9.43 8.93
C ILE A 107 1.49 -10.18 7.71
N MET A 108 0.69 -10.29 6.66
CA MET A 108 1.12 -10.84 5.39
C MET A 108 0.79 -9.93 4.23
N THR A 109 1.68 -9.93 3.24
CA THR A 109 1.56 -9.17 2.00
C THR A 109 2.13 -9.98 0.82
N GLY A 110 1.97 -9.48 -0.38
CA GLY A 110 2.45 -10.16 -1.57
C GLY A 110 2.59 -9.22 -2.78
N PRO A 111 2.90 -9.78 -3.97
CA PRO A 111 3.14 -9.00 -5.17
C PRO A 111 1.88 -8.31 -5.68
N GLN A 112 2.10 -7.13 -6.24
CA GLN A 112 1.15 -6.37 -7.05
C GLN A 112 1.54 -6.59 -8.51
N VAL A 113 0.67 -7.24 -9.27
CA VAL A 113 0.89 -7.55 -10.69
C VAL A 113 0.08 -6.57 -11.52
N TYR A 114 0.75 -5.84 -12.42
CA TYR A 114 0.07 -4.91 -13.31
C TYR A 114 -0.50 -5.63 -14.53
N LYS A 115 -1.78 -5.42 -14.82
CA LYS A 115 -2.43 -5.89 -16.04
C LYS A 115 -2.52 -4.76 -17.06
N GLN A 116 -1.94 -4.93 -18.23
CA GLN A 116 -1.96 -3.93 -19.29
C GLN A 116 -3.29 -3.91 -20.07
N ASN A 117 -3.95 -5.08 -20.26
CA ASN A 117 -5.27 -5.24 -20.87
C ASN A 117 -5.92 -6.55 -20.39
N GLU A 118 -7.25 -6.66 -20.50
CA GLU A 118 -8.01 -7.87 -20.11
C GLU A 118 -7.57 -9.14 -20.88
N LYS A 119 -6.92 -8.99 -22.06
CA LYS A 119 -6.51 -10.11 -22.95
C LYS A 119 -5.03 -10.46 -22.91
N ASN A 120 -4.14 -9.53 -22.48
CA ASN A 120 -2.68 -9.79 -22.45
C ASN A 120 -2.16 -9.60 -21.03
N THR A 121 -1.92 -10.70 -20.36
CA THR A 121 -1.16 -10.77 -19.11
C THR A 121 0.33 -10.68 -19.42
N SER A 122 0.82 -9.53 -19.89
CA SER A 122 2.24 -9.26 -19.76
C SER A 122 2.49 -8.92 -18.30
N GLU A 123 3.20 -9.77 -17.59
CA GLU A 123 3.72 -9.51 -16.25
C GLU A 123 4.78 -8.41 -16.35
N ILE A 124 4.33 -7.19 -16.67
CA ILE A 124 5.20 -6.03 -16.78
C ILE A 124 5.22 -5.36 -15.41
N PHE A 125 6.35 -5.51 -14.73
CA PHE A 125 6.71 -4.88 -13.46
C PHE A 125 6.00 -5.38 -12.20
N GLU A 126 6.44 -6.54 -11.69
CA GLU A 126 6.37 -6.77 -10.24
C GLU A 126 7.24 -5.71 -9.56
N LYS A 127 6.64 -4.77 -8.84
CA LYS A 127 7.38 -3.91 -7.91
C LYS A 127 8.14 -4.79 -6.93
N LYS A 128 9.45 -4.80 -7.03
CA LYS A 128 10.39 -5.47 -6.12
C LYS A 128 10.00 -6.91 -5.76
N ILE A 129 10.58 -7.86 -6.47
CA ILE A 129 10.44 -9.29 -6.18
C ILE A 129 11.29 -9.60 -4.94
N TYR A 130 10.63 -9.93 -3.84
CA TYR A 130 11.32 -10.50 -2.68
C TYR A 130 11.48 -12.02 -2.86
N LYS A 131 12.45 -12.61 -2.18
CA LYS A 131 12.51 -14.06 -2.02
C LYS A 131 11.19 -14.53 -1.40
N ASN A 132 10.64 -15.65 -1.90
CA ASN A 132 9.35 -16.14 -1.42
C ASN A 132 9.37 -16.43 0.09
N ASN A 133 8.28 -16.05 0.77
CA ASN A 133 8.10 -16.23 2.21
C ASN A 133 9.21 -15.60 3.07
N THR A 134 9.64 -14.40 2.72
CA THR A 134 10.66 -13.64 3.45
C THR A 134 10.06 -12.60 4.38
N LEU A 135 10.80 -12.28 5.45
CA LEU A 135 10.50 -11.15 6.31
C LEU A 135 10.73 -9.83 5.57
N VAL A 136 9.80 -8.91 5.73
CA VAL A 136 9.89 -7.55 5.18
C VAL A 136 9.56 -6.53 6.25
N ASN A 137 10.06 -5.30 6.10
CA ASN A 137 9.92 -4.26 7.11
C ASN A 137 8.65 -3.42 6.98
N TRP A 138 7.88 -3.62 5.91
CA TRP A 138 6.62 -2.91 5.67
C TRP A 138 5.77 -3.63 4.62
N ALA A 139 4.50 -3.22 4.49
CA ALA A 139 3.56 -3.75 3.52
C ALA A 139 2.82 -2.62 2.80
N ALA A 140 2.41 -2.86 1.56
CA ALA A 140 1.52 -1.96 0.84
C ALA A 140 0.07 -2.26 1.20
N SER A 141 -0.73 -1.24 1.45
CA SER A 141 -2.10 -1.40 1.90
C SER A 141 -3.08 -1.94 0.85
N ASN A 142 -2.71 -1.91 -0.43
CA ASN A 142 -3.55 -2.51 -1.48
C ASN A 142 -3.45 -4.04 -1.59
N ASN A 143 -2.55 -4.67 -0.82
CA ASN A 143 -2.39 -6.13 -0.74
C ASN A 143 -1.84 -6.55 0.62
N VAL A 144 -2.64 -6.49 1.64
CA VAL A 144 -2.22 -6.83 3.00
C VAL A 144 -3.36 -7.43 3.81
N ILE A 145 -2.99 -8.36 4.71
CA ILE A 145 -3.85 -8.84 5.79
C ILE A 145 -3.07 -8.85 7.10
N PHE A 146 -3.74 -8.58 8.20
CA PHE A 146 -3.12 -8.59 9.53
C PHE A 146 -4.13 -8.96 10.62
N LYS A 147 -3.62 -9.47 11.74
CA LYS A 147 -4.42 -9.82 12.92
C LYS A 147 -5.13 -8.57 13.47
N LYS A 148 -6.44 -8.63 13.68
CA LYS A 148 -7.24 -7.48 14.19
C LYS A 148 -6.81 -7.02 15.58
N ASN A 149 -6.37 -7.93 16.44
CA ASN A 149 -5.95 -7.59 17.80
C ASN A 149 -4.81 -6.54 17.82
N ILE A 150 -3.98 -6.46 16.76
CA ILE A 150 -2.91 -5.46 16.62
C ILE A 150 -3.48 -4.04 16.71
N ILE A 151 -4.53 -3.71 15.95
CA ILE A 151 -5.10 -2.36 15.97
C ILE A 151 -5.86 -2.03 17.26
N LYS A 152 -6.30 -3.04 17.99
CA LYS A 152 -6.89 -2.85 19.32
C LYS A 152 -5.80 -2.58 20.36
N LYS A 153 -4.75 -3.40 20.37
CA LYS A 153 -3.64 -3.32 21.33
C LYS A 153 -2.84 -2.03 21.16
N GLU A 154 -2.40 -1.74 19.94
CA GLU A 154 -1.52 -0.60 19.66
C GLU A 154 -2.29 0.73 19.48
N ASN A 155 -3.60 0.68 19.35
CA ASN A 155 -4.46 1.83 19.04
C ASN A 155 -3.94 2.71 17.89
N ILE A 156 -3.32 2.05 16.89
CA ILE A 156 -2.60 2.69 15.79
C ILE A 156 -3.55 3.10 14.65
N TYR A 157 -3.21 4.21 13.99
CA TYR A 157 -3.88 4.75 12.82
C TYR A 157 -2.86 5.27 11.80
N PHE A 158 -3.27 5.38 10.54
CA PHE A 158 -2.46 6.04 9.51
C PHE A 158 -2.25 7.52 9.86
N ASP A 159 -1.03 8.01 9.72
CA ASP A 159 -0.67 9.39 10.09
C ASP A 159 -1.34 10.41 9.16
N LYS A 160 -2.23 11.22 9.72
CA LYS A 160 -3.02 12.24 9.00
C LYS A 160 -2.16 13.28 8.30
N LYS A 161 -0.93 13.53 8.78
CA LYS A 161 -0.01 14.47 8.14
C LYS A 161 0.37 14.02 6.72
N LEU A 162 0.38 12.70 6.46
CA LEU A 162 0.70 12.13 5.15
C LEU A 162 -0.43 12.27 4.13
N ASN A 163 -1.63 12.67 4.55
CA ASN A 163 -2.77 12.81 3.64
C ASN A 163 -2.51 13.80 2.48
N LYS A 164 -1.73 14.85 2.73
CA LYS A 164 -1.37 15.87 1.72
C LYS A 164 -0.51 15.34 0.57
N PHE A 165 0.22 14.25 0.81
CA PHE A 165 1.18 13.70 -0.16
C PHE A 165 0.62 12.53 -0.96
N GLY A 166 -0.39 11.84 -0.44
CA GLY A 166 -1.01 10.69 -1.09
C GLY A 166 -0.05 9.52 -1.35
N VAL A 167 1.04 9.44 -0.57
CA VAL A 167 2.04 8.36 -0.61
C VAL A 167 2.72 8.24 0.75
N GLY A 168 3.21 7.02 1.09
CA GLY A 168 4.05 6.76 2.26
C GLY A 168 3.30 6.50 3.57
N GLU A 169 1.99 6.64 3.59
CA GLU A 169 1.14 6.40 4.77
C GLU A 169 1.10 4.92 5.15
N ASP A 170 1.06 4.03 4.16
CA ASP A 170 1.13 2.58 4.36
C ASP A 170 2.52 2.15 4.82
N GLN A 171 3.57 2.72 4.22
CA GLN A 171 4.94 2.43 4.61
C GLN A 171 5.17 2.80 6.08
N LEU A 172 4.76 4.00 6.52
CA LEU A 172 4.91 4.40 7.92
C LEU A 172 4.09 3.50 8.85
N PHE A 173 2.83 3.20 8.50
CA PHE A 173 1.94 2.41 9.33
C PHE A 173 2.50 1.00 9.59
N PHE A 174 2.83 0.27 8.53
CA PHE A 174 3.33 -1.10 8.67
C PHE A 174 4.77 -1.16 9.17
N ALA A 175 5.64 -0.19 8.83
CA ALA A 175 6.98 -0.13 9.39
C ALA A 175 6.96 0.17 10.90
N THR A 176 5.98 0.96 11.38
CA THR A 176 5.78 1.16 12.83
C THR A 176 5.39 -0.14 13.51
N LEU A 177 4.47 -0.91 12.93
CA LEU A 177 4.10 -2.23 13.46
C LEU A 177 5.28 -3.20 13.47
N ASN A 178 6.08 -3.21 12.40
CA ASN A 178 7.29 -4.03 12.36
C ASN A 178 8.29 -3.65 13.47
N LYS A 179 8.47 -2.35 13.70
CA LYS A 179 9.33 -1.85 14.80
C LYS A 179 8.81 -2.23 16.19
N LEU A 180 7.49 -2.35 16.35
CA LEU A 180 6.85 -2.86 17.58
C LEU A 180 6.97 -4.38 17.74
N GLY A 181 7.68 -5.07 16.84
CA GLY A 181 7.94 -6.51 16.90
C GLY A 181 6.96 -7.38 16.10
N TYR A 182 5.97 -6.80 15.41
CA TYR A 182 5.04 -7.59 14.58
C TYR A 182 5.72 -8.11 13.32
N LYS A 183 5.55 -9.41 13.08
CA LYS A 183 6.18 -10.15 11.99
C LYS A 183 5.44 -9.97 10.68
N ILE A 184 6.07 -9.31 9.71
CA ILE A 184 5.53 -9.11 8.36
C ILE A 184 6.18 -10.08 7.40
N ILE A 185 5.39 -10.91 6.70
CA ILE A 185 5.88 -11.87 5.71
C ILE A 185 5.33 -11.53 4.33
N TRP A 186 6.22 -11.52 3.35
CA TRP A 186 5.88 -11.39 1.93
C TRP A 186 5.87 -12.76 1.26
N SER A 187 4.78 -13.08 0.53
CA SER A 187 4.65 -14.35 -0.17
C SER A 187 4.17 -14.17 -1.61
N LYS A 188 4.85 -14.84 -2.56
CA LYS A 188 4.46 -14.89 -3.99
C LYS A 188 3.05 -15.43 -4.22
N LYS A 189 2.50 -16.19 -3.28
CA LYS A 189 1.17 -16.79 -3.38
C LYS A 189 0.03 -15.77 -3.19
N LEU A 190 0.34 -14.57 -2.68
CA LEU A 190 -0.63 -13.54 -2.33
C LEU A 190 -0.72 -12.47 -3.41
N LYS A 191 -0.99 -12.90 -4.66
CA LYS A 191 -1.08 -12.00 -5.81
C LYS A 191 -2.37 -11.18 -5.81
N VAL A 192 -2.24 -9.87 -6.01
CA VAL A 192 -3.32 -9.00 -6.45
C VAL A 192 -2.95 -8.41 -7.80
N PHE A 193 -3.96 -8.14 -8.61
CA PHE A 193 -3.78 -7.58 -9.94
C PHE A 193 -4.32 -6.14 -9.93
N GLU A 194 -3.46 -5.18 -10.25
CA GLU A 194 -3.80 -3.77 -10.34
C GLU A 194 -3.90 -3.35 -11.81
N LYS A 195 -4.89 -2.53 -12.13
CA LYS A 195 -5.04 -1.98 -13.47
C LYS A 195 -3.94 -0.95 -13.73
N THR A 196 -3.25 -1.10 -14.86
CA THR A 196 -2.25 -0.12 -15.25
C THR A 196 -2.89 1.14 -15.79
N HIS A 197 -2.68 2.25 -15.13
CA HIS A 197 -3.03 3.56 -15.67
C HIS A 197 -1.88 4.07 -16.55
N LEU A 198 -2.10 4.23 -17.85
CA LEU A 198 -1.06 4.61 -18.83
C LEU A 198 -0.27 5.86 -18.42
N HIS A 199 -0.91 6.84 -17.79
CA HIS A 199 -0.24 8.06 -17.32
C HIS A 199 0.80 7.79 -16.22
N ARG A 200 0.67 6.68 -15.46
CA ARG A 200 1.63 6.29 -14.41
C ARG A 200 2.95 5.74 -14.98
N ASN A 201 2.98 5.44 -16.27
CA ASN A 201 4.18 4.97 -16.99
C ASN A 201 5.00 6.13 -17.58
N SER A 202 4.53 7.38 -17.47
CA SER A 202 5.30 8.52 -17.96
C SER A 202 6.49 8.84 -17.05
N LEU A 203 7.62 9.22 -17.65
CA LEU A 203 8.83 9.63 -16.92
C LEU A 203 8.51 10.74 -15.91
N LYS A 204 7.69 11.73 -16.32
CA LYS A 204 7.26 12.83 -15.46
C LYS A 204 6.51 12.33 -14.22
N TRP A 205 5.64 11.35 -14.36
CA TRP A 205 4.91 10.80 -13.22
C TRP A 205 5.84 10.01 -12.28
N VAL A 206 6.73 9.18 -12.85
CA VAL A 206 7.68 8.36 -12.08
C VAL A 206 8.64 9.26 -11.29
N THR A 207 9.22 10.26 -11.90
CA THR A 207 10.16 11.19 -11.23
C THR A 207 9.46 12.01 -10.15
N ASN A 208 8.27 12.56 -10.41
CA ASN A 208 7.49 13.29 -9.41
C ASN A 208 7.10 12.41 -8.21
N ARG A 209 6.70 11.15 -8.46
CA ARG A 209 6.39 10.20 -7.39
C ARG A 209 7.62 9.88 -6.57
N SER A 210 8.76 9.62 -7.22
CA SER A 210 10.02 9.28 -6.57
C SER A 210 10.59 10.44 -5.75
N PHE A 211 10.51 11.66 -6.28
CA PHE A 211 10.84 12.86 -5.52
C PHE A 211 10.01 12.96 -4.23
N ARG A 212 8.69 12.83 -4.32
CA ARG A 212 7.80 12.83 -3.13
C ARG A 212 8.15 11.73 -2.14
N LEU A 213 8.44 10.51 -2.61
CA LEU A 213 8.88 9.41 -1.77
C LEU A 213 10.25 9.70 -1.12
N GLY A 214 11.14 10.44 -1.80
CA GLY A 214 12.38 10.93 -1.23
C GLY A 214 12.14 11.90 -0.07
N VAL A 215 11.32 12.93 -0.30
CA VAL A 215 10.95 13.93 0.73
C VAL A 215 10.31 13.25 1.94
N LEU A 216 9.32 12.42 1.72
CA LEU A 216 8.60 11.74 2.80
C LEU A 216 9.43 10.70 3.52
N GLY A 217 10.42 10.14 2.83
CA GLY A 217 11.32 9.17 3.44
C GLY A 217 12.03 9.70 4.66
N MET A 218 12.42 10.98 4.70
CA MET A 218 12.99 11.62 5.88
C MET A 218 11.97 11.69 7.02
N TYR A 219 10.74 12.08 6.74
CA TYR A 219 9.67 12.10 7.73
C TYR A 219 9.44 10.71 8.34
N ILE A 220 9.39 9.69 7.50
CA ILE A 220 9.22 8.29 7.93
C ILE A 220 10.39 7.86 8.81
N ASP A 221 11.63 8.11 8.37
CA ASP A 221 12.83 7.74 9.10
C ASP A 221 12.90 8.46 10.46
N THR A 222 12.55 9.75 10.53
CA THR A 222 12.51 10.49 11.81
C THR A 222 11.40 9.99 12.74
N LYS A 223 10.27 9.57 12.21
CA LYS A 223 9.20 8.95 13.00
C LYS A 223 9.59 7.58 13.55
N LEU A 224 10.29 6.79 12.76
CA LEU A 224 10.69 5.44 13.15
C LEU A 224 11.91 5.43 14.09
N TYR A 225 12.90 6.28 13.87
CA TYR A 225 14.20 6.18 14.53
C TYR A 225 14.57 7.39 15.41
N GLY A 226 13.64 8.34 15.56
CA GLY A 226 13.90 9.59 16.25
C GLY A 226 14.57 10.63 15.35
N PHE A 227 14.67 11.86 15.84
CA PHE A 227 15.11 13.00 15.04
C PHE A 227 16.54 12.82 14.52
N ILE A 228 17.51 12.62 15.40
CA ILE A 228 18.94 12.52 15.04
C ILE A 228 19.20 11.34 14.12
N ASN A 229 18.80 10.13 14.54
CA ASN A 229 19.01 8.92 13.74
C ASN A 229 18.26 8.97 12.41
N GLY A 230 17.04 9.53 12.40
CA GLY A 230 16.26 9.70 11.18
C GLY A 230 16.93 10.62 10.17
N TYR A 231 17.60 11.69 10.63
CA TYR A 231 18.41 12.56 9.77
C TYR A 231 19.63 11.83 9.22
N LEU A 232 20.39 11.12 10.07
CA LEU A 232 21.56 10.34 9.62
C LEU A 232 21.14 9.30 8.58
N ILE A 233 20.12 8.52 8.85
CA ILE A 233 19.57 7.52 7.90
C ILE A 233 19.11 8.20 6.60
N ASN A 234 18.50 9.38 6.69
CA ASN A 234 18.08 10.13 5.50
C ASN A 234 19.27 10.46 4.59
N TYR A 235 20.38 10.98 5.15
CA TYR A 235 21.56 11.31 4.36
C TYR A 235 22.30 10.08 3.85
N MET A 236 22.39 9.01 4.63
CA MET A 236 22.90 7.72 4.14
C MET A 236 22.11 7.22 2.93
N LYS A 237 20.78 7.28 3.00
CA LYS A 237 19.90 6.89 1.88
C LYS A 237 19.99 7.88 0.70
N PHE A 238 20.26 9.16 0.94
CA PHE A 238 20.54 10.13 -0.11
C PHE A 238 21.76 9.69 -0.93
N PHE A 239 22.90 9.42 -0.30
CA PHE A 239 24.11 8.96 -0.98
C PHE A 239 23.88 7.60 -1.66
N TYR A 240 23.20 6.67 -1.01
CA TYR A 240 22.85 5.38 -1.61
C TYR A 240 22.07 5.55 -2.92
N TYR A 241 21.01 6.36 -2.94
CA TYR A 241 20.21 6.59 -4.15
C TYR A 241 20.98 7.37 -5.22
N LEU A 242 21.81 8.34 -4.84
CA LEU A 242 22.67 9.08 -5.75
C LEU A 242 23.67 8.15 -6.45
N PHE A 243 24.41 7.36 -5.66
CA PHE A 243 25.36 6.40 -6.19
C PHE A 243 24.69 5.33 -7.06
N SER A 244 23.58 4.77 -6.61
CA SER A 244 22.80 3.80 -7.40
C SER A 244 22.27 4.39 -8.71
N SER A 245 21.93 5.69 -8.75
CA SER A 245 21.52 6.34 -9.99
C SER A 245 22.70 6.43 -10.98
N ILE A 246 23.90 6.79 -10.51
CA ILE A 246 25.11 6.84 -11.35
C ILE A 246 25.45 5.45 -11.89
N LEU A 247 25.42 4.42 -11.03
CA LEU A 247 25.64 3.04 -11.46
C LEU A 247 24.64 2.58 -12.52
N SER A 248 23.39 3.01 -12.43
CA SER A 248 22.38 2.65 -13.44
C SER A 248 22.68 3.23 -14.84
N LEU A 249 23.50 4.29 -14.94
CA LEU A 249 23.99 4.83 -16.23
C LEU A 249 25.03 3.94 -16.89
N LEU A 250 25.79 3.19 -16.10
CA LEU A 250 26.84 2.29 -16.63
C LEU A 250 26.26 1.07 -17.33
N ILE A 251 24.98 0.76 -17.09
CA ILE A 251 24.27 -0.39 -17.67
C ILE A 251 23.40 0.04 -18.87
N ILE A 252 23.85 1.01 -19.64
CA ILE A 252 23.09 1.95 -20.53
C ILE A 252 22.31 1.32 -21.70
N ASN A 253 22.42 0.06 -22.01
CA ASN A 253 21.84 -0.49 -23.26
C ASN A 253 20.32 -0.79 -23.22
N HIS A 254 19.60 -0.45 -22.17
CA HIS A 254 18.17 -0.75 -22.11
C HIS A 254 17.31 0.43 -21.63
N LYS A 255 16.20 0.71 -22.33
CA LYS A 255 15.19 1.74 -21.99
C LYS A 255 14.77 1.73 -20.50
N TYR A 256 14.76 0.56 -19.87
CA TYR A 256 14.48 0.34 -18.46
C TYR A 256 15.47 1.08 -17.54
N TYR A 257 16.77 1.05 -17.81
CA TYR A 257 17.79 1.68 -16.96
C TYR A 257 17.76 3.20 -17.00
N ARG A 258 17.31 3.80 -18.09
CA ARG A 258 17.07 5.26 -18.15
C ARG A 258 15.96 5.68 -17.19
N TYR A 259 14.88 4.92 -17.12
CA TYR A 259 13.79 5.16 -16.15
C TYR A 259 14.30 5.00 -14.71
N GLU A 260 15.10 3.98 -14.44
CA GLU A 260 15.65 3.73 -13.13
C GLU A 260 16.62 4.83 -12.69
N PHE A 261 17.48 5.34 -13.59
CA PHE A 261 18.32 6.50 -13.32
C PHE A 261 17.51 7.71 -12.83
N PHE A 262 16.52 8.12 -13.59
CA PHE A 262 15.69 9.28 -13.22
C PHE A 262 14.86 9.02 -11.96
N ASN A 263 14.41 7.81 -11.75
CA ASN A 263 13.69 7.39 -10.56
C ASN A 263 14.56 7.52 -9.30
N LEU A 264 15.78 6.98 -9.33
CA LEU A 264 16.72 7.01 -8.21
C LEU A 264 17.26 8.43 -7.96
N LEU A 265 17.61 9.16 -9.03
CA LEU A 265 18.07 10.54 -8.93
C LEU A 265 16.99 11.44 -8.31
N ALA A 266 15.74 11.36 -8.79
CA ALA A 266 14.64 12.14 -8.23
C ALA A 266 14.39 11.81 -6.75
N ARG A 267 14.56 10.54 -6.37
CA ARG A 267 14.44 10.10 -4.97
C ARG A 267 15.58 10.64 -4.11
N SER A 268 16.80 10.64 -4.62
CA SER A 268 17.97 11.25 -3.98
C SER A 268 17.76 12.75 -3.75
N ILE A 269 17.41 13.50 -4.79
CA ILE A 269 17.11 14.94 -4.69
C ILE A 269 15.99 15.20 -3.68
N GLY A 270 14.94 14.38 -3.68
CA GLY A 270 13.86 14.47 -2.70
C GLY A 270 14.37 14.32 -1.26
N ARG A 271 15.30 13.39 -1.00
CA ARG A 271 15.94 13.21 0.31
C ARG A 271 16.77 14.43 0.72
N LEU A 272 17.55 14.98 -0.19
CA LEU A 272 18.37 16.16 0.06
C LEU A 272 17.53 17.37 0.43
N LEU A 273 16.45 17.60 -0.32
CA LEU A 273 15.55 18.76 -0.12
C LEU A 273 14.48 18.54 0.95
N ALA A 274 14.39 17.34 1.52
CA ALA A 274 13.37 17.00 2.53
C ALA A 274 13.30 17.98 3.71
N PRO A 275 14.43 18.44 4.33
CA PRO A 275 14.37 19.39 5.45
C PRO A 275 13.61 20.66 5.10
N ILE A 276 13.82 21.20 3.90
CA ILE A 276 13.17 22.44 3.43
C ILE A 276 11.69 22.20 3.14
N TYR A 277 11.36 21.17 2.38
CA TYR A 277 9.99 20.85 1.99
C TYR A 277 9.11 20.49 3.19
N LEU A 278 9.61 19.70 4.12
CA LEU A 278 8.88 19.32 5.31
C LEU A 278 8.67 20.50 6.28
N LYS A 279 9.62 21.43 6.37
CA LYS A 279 9.49 22.65 7.14
C LYS A 279 8.40 23.57 6.57
N LYS A 280 8.42 23.83 5.26
CA LYS A 280 7.40 24.65 4.56
C LYS A 280 5.98 24.08 4.73
N THR A 281 5.83 22.79 4.82
CA THR A 281 4.53 22.11 4.97
C THR A 281 4.08 21.93 6.43
N ASN A 282 4.77 22.54 7.39
CA ASN A 282 4.49 22.42 8.84
C ASN A 282 4.47 20.96 9.37
N PHE A 283 5.24 20.05 8.77
CA PHE A 283 5.30 18.66 9.21
C PHE A 283 5.86 18.48 10.62
N TYR A 284 6.74 19.37 11.05
CA TYR A 284 7.40 19.35 12.36
C TYR A 284 6.72 20.23 13.41
N LYS A 285 5.70 21.01 13.05
CA LYS A 285 4.88 21.70 14.06
C LYS A 285 3.94 20.71 14.74
N LYS A 286 4.02 20.66 16.06
CA LYS A 286 3.17 19.84 16.94
C LYS A 286 1.71 20.24 16.86
#